data_f7cd9e14dc4ad259c3b13cba721c6977
#
_entry.id   f7cd9e14dc4ad259c3b13cba721c6977
#
_cell.length_a   1.000
_cell.length_b   1.000
_cell.length_c   1.000
_cell.angle_alpha   90.00
_cell.angle_beta   90.00
_cell.angle_gamma   90.00
#
_symmetry.space_group_name_H-M   'P 1'
#
loop_
_entity.id
_entity.type
_entity.pdbx_description
1 polymer ?
#
loop_
_entity_poly.entity_id
_entity_poly.type
_entity_poly.pdbx_seq_one_letter_code
_entity_poly.pdbx_strand_id
1 'polypeptide(L)'
;YPGSTNHVVEIDPAVTQIAYEQLGLSPATTIKTFNMDARQFFIRGIPGEKYDIVIGDVFNGRSAPYHLTTREFDQLIEDSLSPKGVYLLNIIDDYRRGRYMPSIIYTLKQVFKNVHLFNVGRAWEDIRVSTYVVVATNYDFDFSAYKTPTLTPAGKLEPYGRIYDGDLDIYLADRKAVLLTDDYAPTDIFIAPVLARLKL
;
A
#
# COMPACT_ATOMS: atom_id res chain seq x y z
N TYR A 1 -5.23 8.66 -17.16
CA TYR A 1 -6.68 8.82 -17.42
C TYR A 1 -6.95 10.30 -17.68
N PRO A 2 -7.26 10.70 -18.93
CA PRO A 2 -7.65 12.07 -19.23
C PRO A 2 -8.88 12.47 -18.40
N GLY A 3 -8.82 13.65 -17.77
CA GLY A 3 -9.91 14.16 -16.92
C GLY A 3 -9.87 13.71 -15.45
N SER A 4 -8.88 12.92 -15.01
CA SER A 4 -8.69 12.63 -13.60
C SER A 4 -8.08 13.83 -12.87
N THR A 5 -8.50 14.01 -11.61
CA THR A 5 -7.82 14.89 -10.66
C THR A 5 -6.78 14.08 -9.90
N ASN A 6 -5.53 14.53 -9.91
CA ASN A 6 -4.43 13.85 -9.23
C ASN A 6 -3.81 14.77 -8.18
N HIS A 7 -3.72 14.27 -6.96
CA HIS A 7 -3.02 14.92 -5.86
C HIS A 7 -1.79 14.08 -5.49
N VAL A 8 -0.64 14.72 -5.41
CA VAL A 8 0.62 14.10 -4.97
C VAL A 8 1.05 14.78 -3.69
N VAL A 9 1.23 13.98 -2.65
CA VAL A 9 1.70 14.44 -1.35
C VAL A 9 3.12 13.93 -1.15
N GLU A 10 4.07 14.86 -1.10
CA GLU A 10 5.50 14.59 -0.96
C GLU A 10 6.07 15.46 0.16
N ILE A 11 6.72 14.82 1.12
CA ILE A 11 7.25 15.54 2.28
C ILE A 11 8.49 16.38 1.94
N ASP A 12 9.29 15.92 0.98
CA ASP A 12 10.51 16.60 0.56
C ASP A 12 10.25 17.53 -0.65
N PRO A 13 10.28 18.85 -0.47
CA PRO A 13 10.08 19.79 -1.58
C PRO A 13 11.16 19.66 -2.67
N ALA A 14 12.37 19.16 -2.36
CA ALA A 14 13.41 18.96 -3.36
C ALA A 14 13.03 17.83 -4.35
N VAL A 15 12.35 16.79 -3.90
CA VAL A 15 11.83 15.73 -4.77
C VAL A 15 10.80 16.31 -5.75
N THR A 16 9.89 17.12 -5.25
CA THR A 16 8.91 17.84 -6.11
C THR A 16 9.60 18.75 -7.12
N GLN A 17 10.60 19.51 -6.68
CA GLN A 17 11.37 20.40 -7.55
C GLN A 17 12.07 19.61 -8.67
N ILE A 18 12.75 18.52 -8.34
CA ILE A 18 13.43 17.65 -9.31
C ILE A 18 12.43 17.07 -10.32
N ALA A 19 11.21 16.72 -9.89
CA ALA A 19 10.17 16.23 -10.80
C ALA A 19 9.85 17.24 -11.89
N TYR A 20 9.73 18.52 -11.56
CA TYR A 20 9.50 19.60 -12.53
C TYR A 20 10.72 19.92 -13.38
N GLU A 21 11.91 20.00 -12.79
CA GLU A 21 13.13 20.47 -13.47
C GLU A 21 13.83 19.41 -14.30
N GLN A 22 13.80 18.14 -13.84
CA GLN A 22 14.64 17.07 -14.38
C GLN A 22 13.84 15.87 -14.92
N LEU A 23 12.65 15.59 -14.38
CA LEU A 23 11.88 14.40 -14.75
C LEU A 23 10.71 14.67 -15.69
N GLY A 24 10.61 15.92 -16.20
CA GLY A 24 9.65 16.27 -17.24
C GLY A 24 8.21 16.47 -16.75
N LEU A 25 7.98 16.66 -15.44
CA LEU A 25 6.68 17.07 -14.96
C LEU A 25 6.40 18.52 -15.44
N SER A 26 5.40 18.66 -16.32
CA SER A 26 5.10 19.96 -16.90
C SER A 26 4.50 20.92 -15.86
N PRO A 27 4.91 22.21 -15.83
CA PRO A 27 4.23 23.22 -15.03
C PRO A 27 2.74 23.43 -15.43
N ALA A 28 2.37 23.03 -16.65
CA ALA A 28 0.98 23.06 -17.13
C ALA A 28 0.18 21.80 -16.79
N THR A 29 0.74 20.89 -15.97
CA THR A 29 0.04 19.68 -15.53
C THR A 29 -1.19 20.00 -14.68
N THR A 30 -2.20 19.11 -14.72
CA THR A 30 -3.35 19.13 -13.81
C THR A 30 -3.06 18.46 -12.47
N ILE A 31 -1.86 17.88 -12.30
CA ILE A 31 -1.43 17.26 -11.04
C ILE A 31 -1.19 18.39 -10.02
N LYS A 32 -1.81 18.27 -8.85
CA LYS A 32 -1.58 19.18 -7.72
C LYS A 32 -0.60 18.53 -6.74
N THR A 33 0.49 19.21 -6.45
CA THR A 33 1.52 18.76 -5.50
C THR A 33 1.37 19.49 -4.17
N PHE A 34 1.52 18.72 -3.07
CA PHE A 34 1.45 19.20 -1.69
C PHE A 34 2.74 18.79 -0.97
N ASN A 35 3.60 19.77 -0.65
CA ASN A 35 4.83 19.48 0.11
C ASN A 35 4.53 19.50 1.60
N MET A 36 4.13 18.35 2.11
CA MET A 36 3.80 18.15 3.51
C MET A 36 3.76 16.66 3.86
N ASP A 37 3.74 16.37 5.15
CA ASP A 37 3.50 15.02 5.66
C ASP A 37 2.12 14.49 5.24
N ALA A 38 2.07 13.22 4.79
CA ALA A 38 0.84 12.61 4.27
C ALA A 38 -0.27 12.53 5.33
N ARG A 39 0.07 12.23 6.59
CA ARG A 39 -0.93 12.19 7.66
C ARG A 39 -1.52 13.57 7.92
N GLN A 40 -0.69 14.61 7.91
CA GLN A 40 -1.17 15.98 8.04
C GLN A 40 -2.06 16.40 6.88
N PHE A 41 -1.78 15.92 5.67
CA PHE A 41 -2.64 16.14 4.52
C PHE A 41 -4.03 15.55 4.73
N PHE A 42 -4.13 14.27 5.15
CA PHE A 42 -5.43 13.63 5.38
C PHE A 42 -6.17 14.18 6.61
N ILE A 43 -5.47 14.59 7.66
CA ILE A 43 -6.10 15.28 8.81
C ILE A 43 -6.75 16.60 8.38
N ARG A 44 -6.11 17.37 7.53
CA ARG A 44 -6.68 18.64 7.02
C ARG A 44 -7.81 18.38 6.05
N GLY A 45 -7.68 17.33 5.23
CA GLY A 45 -8.58 17.02 4.14
C GLY A 45 -8.65 18.13 3.09
N ILE A 46 -9.32 17.82 2.00
CA ILE A 46 -9.75 18.82 1.01
C ILE A 46 -11.27 18.81 1.03
N PRO A 47 -11.94 19.92 1.42
CA PRO A 47 -13.40 19.96 1.55
C PRO A 47 -14.11 19.50 0.28
N GLY A 48 -15.00 18.50 0.41
CA GLY A 48 -15.79 17.97 -0.70
C GLY A 48 -15.04 16.98 -1.61
N GLU A 49 -13.75 16.75 -1.41
CA GLU A 49 -12.98 15.77 -2.18
C GLU A 49 -13.07 14.38 -1.55
N LYS A 50 -13.28 13.39 -2.40
CA LYS A 50 -13.15 11.96 -2.09
C LYS A 50 -12.31 11.32 -3.17
N TYR A 51 -11.52 10.33 -2.79
CA TYR A 51 -10.59 9.67 -3.70
C TYR A 51 -11.11 8.31 -4.14
N ASP A 52 -11.08 8.05 -5.43
CA ASP A 52 -11.35 6.72 -5.96
C ASP A 52 -10.16 5.78 -5.75
N ILE A 53 -8.95 6.34 -5.74
CA ILE A 53 -7.72 5.59 -5.50
C ILE A 53 -6.79 6.43 -4.62
N VAL A 54 -6.31 5.83 -3.54
CA VAL A 54 -5.17 6.33 -2.76
C VAL A 54 -4.03 5.34 -2.91
N ILE A 55 -2.83 5.83 -3.23
CA ILE A 55 -1.63 5.01 -3.37
C ILE A 55 -0.64 5.42 -2.29
N GLY A 56 -0.29 4.48 -1.41
CA GLY A 56 0.75 4.64 -0.40
C GLY A 56 2.04 3.97 -0.85
N ASP A 57 3.06 4.78 -1.14
CA ASP A 57 4.41 4.33 -1.47
C ASP A 57 5.42 5.16 -0.67
N VAL A 58 5.44 4.90 0.65
CA VAL A 58 6.07 5.77 1.64
C VAL A 58 7.28 5.12 2.31
N PHE A 59 8.21 4.60 1.52
CA PHE A 59 9.49 4.14 2.02
C PHE A 59 10.55 5.24 1.93
N ASN A 60 11.26 5.50 3.04
CA ASN A 60 12.39 6.42 3.07
C ASN A 60 13.75 5.68 3.04
N GLY A 61 13.89 4.67 2.20
CA GLY A 61 15.12 3.91 1.97
C GLY A 61 15.49 2.91 3.08
N ARG A 62 15.23 3.20 4.36
CA ARG A 62 15.60 2.33 5.50
C ARG A 62 14.52 2.11 6.54
N SER A 63 13.42 2.84 6.48
CA SER A 63 12.29 2.68 7.39
C SER A 63 10.97 3.00 6.71
N ALA A 64 9.90 2.48 7.26
CA ALA A 64 8.55 2.91 6.95
C ALA A 64 8.11 3.88 8.06
N PRO A 65 7.68 5.12 7.74
CA PRO A 65 7.24 6.06 8.75
C PRO A 65 6.09 5.46 9.59
N TYR A 66 6.36 5.16 10.85
CA TYR A 66 5.42 4.41 11.72
C TYR A 66 4.02 5.06 11.76
N HIS A 67 3.96 6.41 11.79
CA HIS A 67 2.73 7.18 11.88
C HIS A 67 1.84 7.09 10.61
N LEU A 68 2.35 6.49 9.53
CA LEU A 68 1.61 6.19 8.30
C LEU A 68 1.21 4.70 8.19
N THR A 69 1.33 3.94 9.29
CA THR A 69 1.07 2.50 9.31
C THR A 69 0.08 2.08 10.39
N THR A 70 -0.49 3.06 11.10
CA THR A 70 -1.35 2.83 12.26
C THR A 70 -2.82 2.74 11.85
N ARG A 71 -3.61 2.04 12.67
CA ARG A 71 -5.07 1.97 12.48
C ARG A 71 -5.71 3.36 12.38
N GLU A 72 -5.22 4.30 13.15
CA GLU A 72 -5.70 5.68 13.17
C GLU A 72 -5.41 6.40 11.83
N PHE A 73 -4.28 6.12 11.21
CA PHE A 73 -3.97 6.62 9.86
C PHE A 73 -4.81 5.91 8.79
N ASP A 74 -4.96 4.59 8.89
CA ASP A 74 -5.80 3.81 7.97
C ASP A 74 -7.26 4.31 7.99
N GLN A 75 -7.77 4.74 9.16
CA GLN A 75 -9.08 5.35 9.27
C GLN A 75 -9.18 6.69 8.52
N LEU A 76 -8.14 7.53 8.61
CA LEU A 76 -8.10 8.79 7.83
C LEU A 76 -8.13 8.51 6.32
N ILE A 77 -7.43 7.46 5.88
CA ILE A 77 -7.49 7.04 4.47
C ILE A 77 -8.90 6.58 4.12
N GLU A 78 -9.50 5.69 4.90
CA GLU A 78 -10.85 5.17 4.67
C GLU A 78 -11.88 6.30 4.60
N ASP A 79 -11.82 7.23 5.56
CA ASP A 79 -12.68 8.42 5.59
C ASP A 79 -12.51 9.32 4.36
N SER A 80 -11.37 9.27 3.67
CA SER A 80 -11.08 10.04 2.47
C SER A 80 -11.55 9.37 1.17
N LEU A 81 -11.84 8.07 1.20
CA LEU A 81 -12.22 7.31 0.02
C LEU A 81 -13.67 7.55 -0.40
N SER A 82 -13.93 7.43 -1.70
CA SER A 82 -15.28 7.30 -2.23
C SER A 82 -15.88 5.92 -1.87
N PRO A 83 -17.20 5.71 -2.02
CA PRO A 83 -17.85 4.43 -1.65
C PRO A 83 -17.28 3.18 -2.35
N LYS A 84 -16.62 3.36 -3.49
CA LYS A 84 -15.91 2.29 -4.23
C LYS A 84 -14.41 2.52 -4.25
N GLY A 85 -13.93 3.38 -3.38
CA GLY A 85 -12.54 3.76 -3.31
C GLY A 85 -11.64 2.63 -2.85
N VAL A 86 -10.39 2.70 -3.27
CA VAL A 86 -9.37 1.67 -3.03
C VAL A 86 -8.12 2.31 -2.48
N TYR A 87 -7.59 1.73 -1.42
CA TYR A 87 -6.25 2.02 -0.92
C TYR A 87 -5.28 0.95 -1.42
N LEU A 88 -4.26 1.37 -2.17
CA LEU A 88 -3.18 0.54 -2.68
C LEU A 88 -1.92 0.86 -1.89
N LEU A 89 -1.36 -0.10 -1.18
CA LEU A 89 -0.16 0.09 -0.38
C LEU A 89 0.98 -0.76 -0.92
N ASN A 90 2.09 -0.12 -1.32
CA ASN A 90 3.31 -0.79 -1.72
C ASN A 90 4.13 -1.17 -0.48
N ILE A 91 4.53 -2.45 -0.38
CA ILE A 91 5.25 -2.99 0.78
C ILE A 91 6.44 -3.83 0.30
N ILE A 92 7.57 -3.68 0.98
CA ILE A 92 8.72 -4.57 0.85
C ILE A 92 8.83 -5.39 2.13
N ASP A 93 8.80 -6.72 2.01
CA ASP A 93 8.97 -7.62 3.18
C ASP A 93 9.47 -9.01 2.75
N ASP A 94 9.83 -9.85 3.72
CA ASP A 94 10.10 -11.28 3.55
C ASP A 94 8.83 -12.08 3.88
N TYR A 95 8.17 -12.64 2.87
CA TYR A 95 6.93 -13.40 3.04
C TYR A 95 7.02 -14.49 4.11
N ARG A 96 8.17 -15.18 4.19
CA ARG A 96 8.35 -16.32 5.11
C ARG A 96 8.72 -15.92 6.53
N ARG A 97 9.35 -14.74 6.72
CA ARG A 97 9.97 -14.36 8.01
C ARG A 97 9.66 -12.94 8.44
N GLY A 98 9.12 -12.12 7.53
CA GLY A 98 8.76 -10.75 7.82
C GLY A 98 7.64 -10.65 8.83
N ARG A 99 7.63 -9.55 9.55
CA ARG A 99 6.59 -9.20 10.52
C ARG A 99 5.93 -7.86 10.20
N TYR A 100 6.53 -7.10 9.30
CA TYR A 100 6.02 -5.79 8.91
C TYR A 100 4.74 -5.93 8.08
N MET A 101 4.80 -6.61 6.95
CA MET A 101 3.65 -6.81 6.06
C MET A 101 2.46 -7.50 6.76
N PRO A 102 2.62 -8.61 7.50
CA PRO A 102 1.48 -9.21 8.17
C PRO A 102 0.85 -8.29 9.20
N SER A 103 1.63 -7.45 9.91
CA SER A 103 1.08 -6.50 10.87
C SER A 103 0.34 -5.34 10.17
N ILE A 104 0.83 -4.84 9.04
CA ILE A 104 0.10 -3.88 8.21
C ILE A 104 -1.24 -4.45 7.75
N ILE A 105 -1.24 -5.68 7.19
CA ILE A 105 -2.46 -6.33 6.71
C ILE A 105 -3.46 -6.53 7.85
N TYR A 106 -2.97 -7.00 9.00
CA TYR A 106 -3.82 -7.19 10.18
C TYR A 106 -4.45 -5.87 10.66
N THR A 107 -3.68 -4.78 10.60
CA THR A 107 -4.15 -3.44 10.96
C THR A 107 -5.19 -2.93 9.98
N LEU A 108 -4.95 -3.04 8.67
CA LEU A 108 -5.91 -2.68 7.64
C LEU A 108 -7.22 -3.46 7.76
N LYS A 109 -7.20 -4.74 8.12
CA LYS A 109 -8.41 -5.57 8.37
C LYS A 109 -9.24 -5.10 9.58
N GLN A 110 -8.75 -4.19 10.41
CA GLN A 110 -9.55 -3.56 11.49
C GLN A 110 -10.35 -2.36 10.99
N VAL A 111 -10.04 -1.86 9.80
CA VAL A 111 -10.64 -0.65 9.22
C VAL A 111 -11.42 -0.99 7.95
N PHE A 112 -10.85 -1.82 7.07
CA PHE A 112 -11.43 -2.15 5.78
C PHE A 112 -12.10 -3.53 5.80
N LYS A 113 -13.26 -3.62 5.13
CA LYS A 113 -13.99 -4.88 4.95
C LYS A 113 -13.18 -5.92 4.18
N ASN A 114 -12.50 -5.50 3.13
CA ASN A 114 -11.76 -6.35 2.21
C ASN A 114 -10.30 -5.91 2.14
N VAL A 115 -9.38 -6.84 2.43
CA VAL A 115 -7.94 -6.62 2.33
C VAL A 115 -7.34 -7.80 1.57
N HIS A 116 -6.68 -7.51 0.45
CA HIS A 116 -6.10 -8.50 -0.44
C HIS A 116 -4.61 -8.26 -0.59
N LEU A 117 -3.84 -9.35 -0.66
CA LEU A 117 -2.40 -9.31 -0.86
C LEU A 117 -2.04 -9.84 -2.24
N PHE A 118 -1.24 -9.06 -2.97
CA PHE A 118 -0.71 -9.39 -4.28
C PHE A 118 0.82 -9.41 -4.26
N ASN A 119 1.37 -10.38 -4.96
CA ASN A 119 2.80 -10.43 -5.23
C ASN A 119 3.10 -10.02 -6.67
N VAL A 120 4.19 -9.31 -6.86
CA VAL A 120 4.61 -8.85 -8.20
C VAL A 120 5.53 -9.88 -8.85
N GLY A 121 4.97 -10.83 -9.59
CA GLY A 121 5.69 -11.53 -10.64
C GLY A 121 6.39 -12.84 -10.30
N ARG A 122 6.17 -13.48 -9.13
CA ARG A 122 6.79 -14.78 -8.80
C ARG A 122 5.84 -15.71 -8.05
N ALA A 123 6.11 -17.01 -8.12
CA ALA A 123 5.41 -17.99 -7.29
C ALA A 123 5.68 -17.72 -5.81
N TRP A 124 4.64 -17.81 -4.96
CA TRP A 124 4.73 -17.55 -3.52
C TRP A 124 5.77 -18.41 -2.81
N GLU A 125 6.03 -19.60 -3.34
CA GLU A 125 6.95 -20.59 -2.77
C GLU A 125 8.41 -20.17 -2.83
N ASP A 126 8.78 -19.35 -3.82
CA ASP A 126 10.17 -18.96 -4.10
C ASP A 126 10.55 -17.58 -3.52
N ILE A 127 9.61 -16.92 -2.84
CA ILE A 127 9.80 -15.54 -2.44
C ILE A 127 10.41 -15.46 -1.04
N ARG A 128 11.53 -14.76 -0.93
CA ARG A 128 12.14 -14.38 0.36
C ARG A 128 11.81 -12.92 0.65
N VAL A 129 12.49 -11.99 -0.01
CA VAL A 129 12.22 -10.55 0.06
C VAL A 129 11.72 -10.09 -1.30
N SER A 130 10.59 -9.42 -1.32
CA SER A 130 9.96 -8.93 -2.55
C SER A 130 9.11 -7.70 -2.28
N THR A 131 8.65 -7.10 -3.36
CA THR A 131 7.61 -6.07 -3.32
C THR A 131 6.24 -6.72 -3.41
N TYR A 132 5.34 -6.26 -2.58
CA TYR A 132 3.95 -6.68 -2.49
C TYR A 132 3.04 -5.46 -2.62
N VAL A 133 1.84 -5.69 -3.14
CA VAL A 133 0.78 -4.68 -3.13
C VAL A 133 -0.35 -5.18 -2.25
N VAL A 134 -0.67 -4.42 -1.23
CA VAL A 134 -1.88 -4.62 -0.42
C VAL A 134 -2.99 -3.74 -0.97
N VAL A 135 -4.15 -4.32 -1.18
CA VAL A 135 -5.35 -3.64 -1.66
C VAL A 135 -6.38 -3.67 -0.55
N ALA A 136 -6.76 -2.51 -0.03
CA ALA A 136 -7.77 -2.38 1.01
C ALA A 136 -8.97 -1.57 0.51
N THR A 137 -10.19 -2.04 0.79
CA THR A 137 -11.42 -1.40 0.31
C THR A 137 -12.64 -1.91 1.08
N ASN A 138 -13.72 -1.09 1.10
CA ASN A 138 -15.02 -1.52 1.59
C ASN A 138 -15.95 -2.03 0.48
N TYR A 139 -15.50 -1.95 -0.78
CA TYR A 139 -16.24 -2.45 -1.93
C TYR A 139 -15.92 -3.93 -2.19
N ASP A 140 -16.95 -4.71 -2.55
CA ASP A 140 -16.78 -6.12 -2.89
C ASP A 140 -16.39 -6.25 -4.37
N PHE A 141 -15.11 -6.55 -4.63
CA PHE A 141 -14.63 -6.81 -5.98
C PHE A 141 -14.94 -8.23 -6.42
N ASP A 142 -15.54 -8.35 -7.59
CA ASP A 142 -15.62 -9.63 -8.29
C ASP A 142 -14.33 -9.87 -9.10
N PHE A 143 -13.38 -10.57 -8.50
CA PHE A 143 -12.15 -10.94 -9.19
C PHE A 143 -12.34 -11.96 -10.30
N SER A 144 -13.49 -12.65 -10.39
CA SER A 144 -13.77 -13.59 -11.48
C SER A 144 -13.97 -12.87 -12.82
N ALA A 145 -14.39 -11.61 -12.78
CA ALA A 145 -14.52 -10.74 -13.94
C ALA A 145 -13.17 -10.16 -14.43
N TYR A 146 -12.13 -10.29 -13.63
CA TYR A 146 -10.81 -9.72 -13.93
C TYR A 146 -10.04 -10.64 -14.88
N LYS A 147 -10.08 -10.33 -16.16
CA LYS A 147 -9.30 -11.02 -17.18
C LYS A 147 -7.90 -10.41 -17.25
N THR A 148 -6.95 -10.95 -16.51
CA THR A 148 -5.54 -10.63 -16.76
C THR A 148 -5.10 -11.33 -18.03
N PRO A 149 -4.32 -10.68 -18.91
CA PRO A 149 -3.82 -11.31 -20.14
C PRO A 149 -2.75 -12.39 -19.90
N THR A 150 -2.40 -12.68 -18.67
CA THR A 150 -1.37 -13.66 -18.33
C THR A 150 -2.00 -15.04 -18.21
N LEU A 151 -1.84 -15.85 -19.23
CA LEU A 151 -2.14 -17.28 -19.22
C LEU A 151 -1.22 -17.97 -18.22
N THR A 152 -1.77 -18.51 -17.14
CA THR A 152 -1.06 -19.57 -16.40
C THR A 152 -0.91 -20.79 -17.29
N PRO A 153 0.12 -21.63 -17.10
CA PRO A 153 0.30 -22.88 -17.88
C PRO A 153 -0.94 -23.80 -17.88
N ALA A 154 -1.84 -23.62 -16.92
CA ALA A 154 -3.10 -24.38 -16.77
C ALA A 154 -4.30 -23.72 -17.44
N GLY A 155 -4.13 -22.58 -18.14
CA GLY A 155 -5.24 -21.88 -18.83
C GLY A 155 -6.24 -21.20 -17.89
N LYS A 156 -5.97 -21.10 -16.59
CA LYS A 156 -6.80 -20.35 -15.63
C LYS A 156 -6.37 -18.89 -15.61
N LEU A 157 -7.34 -18.01 -15.77
CA LEU A 157 -7.20 -16.57 -15.54
C LEU A 157 -7.38 -16.31 -14.05
N GLU A 158 -6.30 -16.35 -13.30
CA GLU A 158 -6.28 -15.87 -11.92
C GLU A 158 -5.65 -14.48 -11.85
N PRO A 159 -6.10 -13.60 -10.92
CA PRO A 159 -5.39 -12.37 -10.64
C PRO A 159 -3.95 -12.73 -10.27
N TYR A 160 -3.01 -12.27 -11.05
CA TYR A 160 -1.60 -12.66 -10.93
C TYR A 160 -1.08 -12.37 -9.53
N GLY A 161 -0.62 -13.42 -8.84
CA GLY A 161 0.01 -13.30 -7.54
C GLY A 161 -0.90 -12.95 -6.37
N ARG A 162 -2.24 -13.06 -6.47
CA ARG A 162 -3.12 -12.88 -5.32
C ARG A 162 -3.03 -14.10 -4.38
N ILE A 163 -2.88 -13.84 -3.07
CA ILE A 163 -3.10 -14.85 -2.04
C ILE A 163 -4.60 -14.98 -1.74
N TYR A 164 -5.11 -16.20 -1.58
CA TYR A 164 -6.51 -16.42 -1.24
C TYR A 164 -6.80 -16.00 0.20
N ASP A 165 -8.02 -15.51 0.47
CA ASP A 165 -8.36 -14.91 1.76
C ASP A 165 -8.21 -15.90 2.92
N GLY A 166 -8.58 -17.18 2.75
CA GLY A 166 -8.37 -18.22 3.77
C GLY A 166 -6.89 -18.48 4.08
N ASP A 167 -6.05 -18.49 3.06
CA ASP A 167 -4.60 -18.65 3.22
C ASP A 167 -3.98 -17.41 3.87
N LEU A 168 -4.55 -16.23 3.60
CA LEU A 168 -4.12 -14.98 4.23
C LEU A 168 -4.35 -15.01 5.74
N ASP A 169 -5.51 -15.49 6.20
CA ASP A 169 -5.81 -15.58 7.64
C ASP A 169 -4.87 -16.56 8.36
N ILE A 170 -4.58 -17.69 7.74
CA ILE A 170 -3.58 -18.66 8.25
C ILE A 170 -2.19 -18.01 8.31
N TYR A 171 -1.82 -17.29 7.25
CA TYR A 171 -0.56 -16.56 7.18
C TYR A 171 -0.42 -15.53 8.31
N LEU A 172 -1.43 -14.71 8.57
CA LEU A 172 -1.40 -13.70 9.63
C LEU A 172 -1.25 -14.31 11.01
N ALA A 173 -1.95 -15.43 11.28
CA ALA A 173 -1.86 -16.15 12.55
C ALA A 173 -0.45 -16.75 12.76
N ASP A 174 0.13 -17.39 11.73
CA ASP A 174 1.47 -17.98 11.77
C ASP A 174 2.56 -16.92 12.00
N ARG A 175 2.43 -15.72 11.39
CA ARG A 175 3.39 -14.63 11.52
C ARG A 175 3.25 -13.81 12.80
N LYS A 176 2.31 -14.13 13.68
CA LYS A 176 2.04 -13.35 14.90
C LYS A 176 1.89 -11.87 14.60
N ALA A 177 1.04 -11.57 13.63
CA ALA A 177 0.72 -10.21 13.25
C ALA A 177 0.20 -9.41 14.47
N VAL A 178 0.60 -8.17 14.59
CA VAL A 178 0.18 -7.27 15.69
C VAL A 178 -0.57 -6.08 15.13
N LEU A 179 -1.51 -5.58 15.91
CA LEU A 179 -2.20 -4.34 15.61
C LEU A 179 -1.23 -3.16 15.81
N LEU A 180 -1.08 -2.36 14.76
CA LEU A 180 -0.31 -1.12 14.80
C LEU A 180 -1.24 0.03 15.15
N THR A 181 -0.89 0.78 16.19
CA THR A 181 -1.63 1.95 16.67
C THR A 181 -0.67 3.11 16.89
N ASP A 182 -1.20 4.32 17.09
CA ASP A 182 -0.38 5.48 17.40
C ASP A 182 0.46 5.29 18.67
N ASP A 183 -0.02 4.47 19.61
CA ASP A 183 0.70 4.14 20.84
C ASP A 183 1.71 2.98 20.67
N TYR A 184 1.55 2.16 19.61
CA TYR A 184 2.41 0.99 19.39
C TYR A 184 2.53 0.64 17.91
N ALA A 185 3.61 1.05 17.28
CA ALA A 185 3.94 0.72 15.88
C ALA A 185 5.44 0.50 15.68
N PRO A 186 5.98 -0.69 16.10
CA PRO A 186 7.41 -0.98 16.04
C PRO A 186 7.87 -1.38 14.63
N THR A 187 7.51 -0.60 13.62
CA THR A 187 7.73 -0.89 12.19
C THR A 187 9.21 -1.02 11.85
N ASP A 188 10.06 -0.16 12.43
CA ASP A 188 11.51 -0.20 12.22
C ASP A 188 12.12 -1.52 12.71
N ILE A 189 11.63 -2.04 13.85
CA ILE A 189 12.09 -3.33 14.38
C ILE A 189 11.66 -4.48 13.46
N PHE A 190 10.47 -4.39 12.87
CA PHE A 190 9.95 -5.45 12.00
C PHE A 190 10.63 -5.47 10.64
N ILE A 191 10.98 -4.32 10.08
CA ILE A 191 11.56 -4.22 8.73
C ILE A 191 13.09 -4.34 8.74
N ALA A 192 13.78 -3.97 9.83
CA ALA A 192 15.23 -4.00 9.90
C ALA A 192 15.88 -5.33 9.46
N PRO A 193 15.37 -6.52 9.85
CA PRO A 193 15.94 -7.79 9.39
C PRO A 193 15.79 -8.01 7.87
N VAL A 194 14.79 -7.40 7.25
CA VAL A 194 14.52 -7.50 5.81
C VAL A 194 15.50 -6.62 5.06
N LEU A 195 15.64 -5.36 5.48
CA LEU A 195 16.54 -4.40 4.85
C LEU A 195 18.01 -4.80 4.97
N ALA A 196 18.41 -5.40 6.10
CA ALA A 196 19.77 -5.93 6.29
C ALA A 196 20.15 -7.01 5.24
N ARG A 197 19.15 -7.71 4.66
CA ARG A 197 19.38 -8.72 3.62
C ARG A 197 19.46 -8.14 2.22
N LEU A 198 18.86 -6.98 1.99
CA LEU A 198 18.93 -6.30 0.70
C LEU A 198 20.30 -5.64 0.46
N LYS A 199 21.18 -5.60 1.46
CA LYS A 199 22.52 -4.94 1.39
C LYS A 199 22.44 -3.49 0.87
N LEU A 200 21.34 -2.79 1.21
CA LEU A 200 21.14 -1.37 0.91
C LEU A 200 21.84 -0.49 1.96
#